data_efff10ebf7cc10523f47a5f63049d0ef
#
_entry.id   efff10ebf7cc10523f47a5f63049d0ef
#
_cell.length_a   1.000
_cell.length_b   1.000
_cell.length_c   1.000
_cell.angle_alpha   90.00
_cell.angle_beta   90.00
_cell.angle_gamma   90.00
#
_symmetry.space_group_name_H-M   'P 1'
#
loop_
_entity.id
_entity.type
_entity.pdbx_description
1 polymer ?
#
loop_
_entity_poly.entity_id
_entity_poly.type
_entity_poly.pdbx_seq_one_letter_code
_entity_poly.pdbx_strand_id
1 'polypeptide(L)'
;DPNLEALVAAEPDLIISGQRFSKYDAQIKDLAPDVPLINLEPREGQPFDQELIREVTDLGEIFGKQAEAKQLVDDFNASIERAKNAYDGSSTVMAVDVSGGNIGYVAPGKGRTWGPVFDLLGLKPALEVEGSTDSHTGDDISVEAIAQANPAWIFVLDRDAAITKDGSNTPAETVINDNAALQNVAALQNKHVVYAPNDTYTNESIITY
;
A
#
# COMPACT_ATOMS: atom_id res chain seq x y z
N ASP A 1 -21.38 -3.38 4.99
CA ASP A 1 -21.93 -2.07 5.41
C ASP A 1 -21.63 -1.86 6.88
N PRO A 2 -21.40 -0.59 7.34
CA PRO A 2 -21.21 -0.31 8.75
C PRO A 2 -22.54 -0.51 9.50
N ASN A 3 -22.44 -0.92 10.76
CA ASN A 3 -23.61 -0.97 11.63
C ASN A 3 -23.82 0.42 12.25
N LEU A 4 -24.64 1.24 11.60
CA LEU A 4 -24.89 2.63 12.03
C LEU A 4 -25.61 2.72 13.36
N GLU A 5 -26.47 1.73 13.70
CA GLU A 5 -27.12 1.68 15.01
C GLU A 5 -26.11 1.46 16.16
N ALA A 6 -25.16 0.54 15.94
CA ALA A 6 -24.08 0.30 16.88
C ALA A 6 -23.16 1.52 17.04
N LEU A 7 -22.92 2.27 15.95
CA LEU A 7 -22.15 3.49 15.99
C LEU A 7 -22.82 4.55 16.87
N VAL A 8 -24.12 4.77 16.68
CA VAL A 8 -24.87 5.73 17.51
C VAL A 8 -24.94 5.28 18.97
N ALA A 9 -25.18 3.98 19.20
CA ALA A 9 -25.24 3.41 20.55
C ALA A 9 -23.89 3.46 21.31
N ALA A 10 -22.79 3.61 20.60
CA ALA A 10 -21.46 3.76 21.21
C ALA A 10 -21.20 5.17 21.77
N GLU A 11 -22.04 6.15 21.42
CA GLU A 11 -21.93 7.57 21.86
C GLU A 11 -20.48 8.11 21.71
N PRO A 12 -19.84 8.02 20.50
CA PRO A 12 -18.45 8.41 20.34
C PRO A 12 -18.26 9.93 20.46
N ASP A 13 -17.12 10.35 21.00
CA ASP A 13 -16.69 11.75 21.02
C ASP A 13 -16.07 12.22 19.70
N LEU A 14 -15.60 11.27 18.87
CA LEU A 14 -14.99 11.50 17.57
C LEU A 14 -15.24 10.29 16.67
N ILE A 15 -15.51 10.54 15.39
CA ILE A 15 -15.61 9.51 14.36
C ILE A 15 -14.51 9.75 13.32
N ILE A 16 -13.69 8.73 13.07
CA ILE A 16 -12.69 8.72 11.98
C ILE A 16 -13.22 7.79 10.90
N SER A 17 -13.48 8.34 9.73
CA SER A 17 -13.97 7.63 8.55
C SER A 17 -12.88 7.53 7.48
N GLY A 18 -13.07 6.63 6.53
CA GLY A 18 -12.17 6.47 5.38
C GLY A 18 -12.49 5.23 4.54
N GLN A 19 -11.79 5.10 3.42
CA GLN A 19 -11.88 4.00 2.48
C GLN A 19 -13.34 3.69 2.06
N ARG A 20 -13.71 2.43 2.00
CA ARG A 20 -15.04 1.96 1.60
C ARG A 20 -16.19 2.51 2.46
N PHE A 21 -15.88 3.08 3.61
CA PHE A 21 -16.89 3.61 4.52
C PHE A 21 -17.20 5.10 4.29
N SER A 22 -16.33 5.85 3.60
CA SER A 22 -16.53 7.29 3.30
C SER A 22 -17.86 7.59 2.61
N LYS A 23 -18.40 6.65 1.85
CA LYS A 23 -19.73 6.77 1.22
C LYS A 23 -20.89 6.88 2.22
N TYR A 24 -20.66 6.55 3.50
CA TYR A 24 -21.65 6.66 4.59
C TYR A 24 -21.50 7.91 5.42
N ASP A 25 -20.51 8.77 5.17
CA ASP A 25 -20.19 9.95 5.96
C ASP A 25 -21.40 10.89 6.12
N ALA A 26 -22.18 11.07 5.05
CA ALA A 26 -23.42 11.87 5.11
C ALA A 26 -24.45 11.27 6.07
N GLN A 27 -24.69 9.96 6.00
CA GLN A 27 -25.62 9.27 6.90
C GLN A 27 -25.14 9.27 8.35
N ILE A 28 -23.84 9.09 8.56
CA ILE A 28 -23.23 9.14 9.89
C ILE A 28 -23.43 10.52 10.50
N LYS A 29 -23.22 11.58 9.71
CA LYS A 29 -23.39 12.97 10.13
C LYS A 29 -24.84 13.32 10.46
N ASP A 30 -25.81 12.75 9.72
CA ASP A 30 -27.23 12.92 9.98
C ASP A 30 -27.66 12.24 11.30
N LEU A 31 -27.06 11.10 11.64
CA LEU A 31 -27.36 10.30 12.83
C LEU A 31 -26.66 10.82 14.09
N ALA A 32 -25.48 11.42 13.93
CA ALA A 32 -24.67 11.95 15.03
C ALA A 32 -24.18 13.38 14.69
N PRO A 33 -25.11 14.37 14.56
CA PRO A 33 -24.79 15.70 14.04
C PRO A 33 -23.82 16.51 14.92
N ASP A 34 -23.81 16.24 16.23
CA ASP A 34 -22.95 16.93 17.20
C ASP A 34 -21.57 16.27 17.38
N VAL A 35 -21.35 15.10 16.76
CA VAL A 35 -20.08 14.38 16.85
C VAL A 35 -19.16 14.80 15.68
N PRO A 36 -17.93 15.24 15.97
CA PRO A 36 -16.95 15.49 14.91
C PRO A 36 -16.71 14.23 14.08
N LEU A 37 -16.81 14.37 12.75
CA LEU A 37 -16.46 13.33 11.80
C LEU A 37 -15.34 13.86 10.92
N ILE A 38 -14.23 13.13 10.90
CA ILE A 38 -13.05 13.44 10.08
C ILE A 38 -12.75 12.30 9.13
N ASN A 39 -12.26 12.64 7.95
CA ASN A 39 -11.75 11.69 6.96
C ASN A 39 -10.27 11.99 6.74
N LEU A 40 -9.41 11.04 7.06
CA LEU A 40 -7.96 11.17 6.98
C LEU A 40 -7.37 10.46 5.74
N GLU A 41 -8.22 9.88 4.91
CA GLU A 41 -7.78 9.24 3.67
C GLU A 41 -6.93 10.16 2.81
N PRO A 42 -5.93 9.62 2.09
CA PRO A 42 -5.19 10.38 1.09
C PRO A 42 -6.14 11.01 0.07
N ARG A 43 -6.01 12.33 -0.12
CA ARG A 43 -6.87 13.08 -1.05
C ARG A 43 -6.38 12.90 -2.47
N GLU A 44 -7.32 12.72 -3.38
CA GLU A 44 -7.02 12.58 -4.81
C GLU A 44 -6.21 13.78 -5.33
N GLY A 45 -5.19 13.49 -6.13
CA GLY A 45 -4.34 14.51 -6.76
C GLY A 45 -3.33 15.19 -5.83
N GLN A 46 -3.25 14.77 -4.56
CA GLN A 46 -2.20 15.25 -3.65
C GLN A 46 -1.01 14.26 -3.62
N PRO A 47 0.23 14.74 -3.37
CA PRO A 47 1.37 13.86 -3.19
C PRO A 47 1.14 12.89 -2.04
N PHE A 48 1.36 11.61 -2.29
CA PHE A 48 1.04 10.53 -1.34
C PHE A 48 1.78 10.67 -0.01
N ASP A 49 3.08 11.01 -0.06
CA ASP A 49 3.90 11.25 1.13
C ASP A 49 3.34 12.39 1.99
N GLN A 50 2.89 13.47 1.36
CA GLN A 50 2.31 14.62 2.07
C GLN A 50 0.97 14.27 2.72
N GLU A 51 0.20 13.36 2.14
CA GLU A 51 -1.04 12.89 2.74
C GLU A 51 -0.80 11.99 3.95
N LEU A 52 0.20 11.11 3.92
CA LEU A 52 0.62 10.34 5.09
C LEU A 52 1.13 11.24 6.23
N ILE A 53 1.91 12.28 5.89
CA ILE A 53 2.39 13.27 6.86
C ILE A 53 1.21 14.04 7.47
N ARG A 54 0.24 14.45 6.65
CA ARG A 54 -0.96 15.15 7.11
C ARG A 54 -1.75 14.27 8.08
N GLU A 55 -2.04 13.03 7.73
CA GLU A 55 -2.77 12.08 8.58
C GLU A 55 -2.15 11.98 9.97
N VAL A 56 -0.84 11.71 10.04
CA VAL A 56 -0.13 11.56 11.32
C VAL A 56 -0.10 12.87 12.10
N THR A 57 0.07 14.01 11.41
CA THR A 57 0.10 15.33 12.05
C THR A 57 -1.26 15.66 12.65
N ASP A 58 -2.34 15.50 11.88
CA ASP A 58 -3.72 15.74 12.34
C ASP A 58 -4.06 14.85 13.55
N LEU A 59 -3.71 13.55 13.50
CA LEU A 59 -3.89 12.64 14.63
C LEU A 59 -3.06 13.07 15.84
N GLY A 60 -1.82 13.52 15.64
CA GLY A 60 -0.98 14.05 16.69
C GLY A 60 -1.59 15.25 17.39
N GLU A 61 -2.22 16.16 16.64
CA GLU A 61 -2.92 17.32 17.19
C GLU A 61 -4.18 16.92 17.98
N ILE A 62 -5.01 16.06 17.39
CA ILE A 62 -6.27 15.59 18.00
C ILE A 62 -6.03 14.90 19.34
N PHE A 63 -5.00 14.05 19.41
CA PHE A 63 -4.73 13.24 20.60
C PHE A 63 -3.64 13.81 21.52
N GLY A 64 -3.14 15.02 21.27
CA GLY A 64 -2.08 15.64 22.07
C GLY A 64 -0.74 14.91 21.99
N LYS A 65 -0.42 14.33 20.82
CA LYS A 65 0.76 13.51 20.50
C LYS A 65 1.67 14.14 19.45
N GLN A 66 1.77 15.47 19.45
CA GLN A 66 2.52 16.21 18.42
C GLN A 66 3.99 15.83 18.36
N ALA A 67 4.61 15.52 19.50
CA ALA A 67 6.02 15.13 19.53
C ALA A 67 6.25 13.76 18.90
N GLU A 68 5.38 12.79 19.21
CA GLU A 68 5.41 11.45 18.62
C GLU A 68 5.10 11.48 17.11
N ALA A 69 4.10 12.27 16.71
CA ALA A 69 3.77 12.48 15.30
C ALA A 69 4.95 13.07 14.54
N LYS A 70 5.59 14.11 15.09
CA LYS A 70 6.78 14.70 14.48
C LYS A 70 7.90 13.68 14.31
N GLN A 71 8.14 12.83 15.31
CA GLN A 71 9.17 11.80 15.20
C GLN A 71 8.90 10.82 14.07
N LEU A 72 7.63 10.36 13.91
CA LEU A 72 7.23 9.48 12.81
C LEU A 72 7.46 10.14 11.44
N VAL A 73 7.13 11.43 11.32
CA VAL A 73 7.36 12.20 10.09
C VAL A 73 8.86 12.35 9.80
N ASP A 74 9.67 12.64 10.80
CA ASP A 74 11.13 12.76 10.65
C ASP A 74 11.74 11.42 10.20
N ASP A 75 11.33 10.30 10.81
CA ASP A 75 11.80 8.94 10.49
C ASP A 75 11.39 8.53 9.07
N PHE A 76 10.16 8.81 8.68
CA PHE A 76 9.64 8.58 7.33
C PHE A 76 10.46 9.35 6.29
N ASN A 77 10.62 10.66 6.46
CA ASN A 77 11.41 11.48 5.55
C ASN A 77 12.85 10.98 5.43
N ALA A 78 13.47 10.60 6.55
CA ALA A 78 14.81 10.03 6.53
C ALA A 78 14.87 8.69 5.79
N SER A 79 13.82 7.87 5.87
CA SER A 79 13.72 6.59 5.14
C SER A 79 13.60 6.81 3.64
N ILE A 80 12.75 7.75 3.22
CA ILE A 80 12.61 8.14 1.81
C ILE A 80 13.94 8.64 1.23
N GLU A 81 14.63 9.52 1.94
CA GLU A 81 15.93 10.03 1.49
C GLU A 81 16.99 8.91 1.40
N ARG A 82 17.01 7.98 2.36
CA ARG A 82 17.91 6.80 2.26
C ARG A 82 17.60 5.94 1.04
N ALA A 83 16.31 5.68 0.78
CA ALA A 83 15.90 4.88 -0.37
C ALA A 83 16.25 5.57 -1.70
N LYS A 84 15.96 6.87 -1.83
CA LYS A 84 16.34 7.67 -3.02
C LYS A 84 17.84 7.65 -3.27
N ASN A 85 18.65 7.81 -2.22
CA ASN A 85 20.11 7.80 -2.34
C ASN A 85 20.69 6.41 -2.65
N ALA A 86 19.98 5.34 -2.28
CA ALA A 86 20.40 3.97 -2.58
C ALA A 86 20.01 3.52 -4.00
N TYR A 87 18.98 4.13 -4.58
CA TYR A 87 18.54 3.80 -5.93
C TYR A 87 19.49 4.37 -6.98
N ASP A 88 19.89 3.54 -7.95
CA ASP A 88 20.86 3.89 -9.00
C ASP A 88 20.27 4.75 -10.14
N GLY A 89 18.96 5.04 -10.09
CA GLY A 89 18.24 5.82 -11.11
C GLY A 89 18.03 5.09 -12.46
N SER A 90 18.45 3.83 -12.59
CA SER A 90 18.45 3.11 -13.87
C SER A 90 17.89 1.69 -13.81
N SER A 91 18.07 0.99 -12.70
CA SER A 91 17.54 -0.36 -12.50
C SER A 91 16.02 -0.37 -12.61
N THR A 92 15.51 -1.30 -13.43
CA THR A 92 14.06 -1.42 -13.62
C THR A 92 13.40 -2.17 -12.48
N VAL A 93 12.25 -1.70 -12.07
CA VAL A 93 11.45 -2.26 -10.97
C VAL A 93 10.10 -2.73 -11.49
N MET A 94 9.64 -3.87 -11.02
CA MET A 94 8.26 -4.33 -11.18
C MET A 94 7.66 -4.56 -9.81
N ALA A 95 6.43 -4.13 -9.60
CA ALA A 95 5.68 -4.42 -8.39
C ALA A 95 4.55 -5.40 -8.69
N VAL A 96 4.35 -6.33 -7.77
CA VAL A 96 3.32 -7.37 -7.88
C VAL A 96 2.63 -7.60 -6.54
N ASP A 97 1.38 -7.99 -6.61
CA ASP A 97 0.58 -8.48 -5.49
C ASP A 97 0.36 -9.99 -5.64
N VAL A 98 0.49 -10.74 -4.57
CA VAL A 98 0.17 -12.16 -4.56
C VAL A 98 -1.10 -12.36 -3.75
N SER A 99 -2.12 -12.90 -4.42
CA SER A 99 -3.44 -13.15 -3.83
C SER A 99 -4.03 -14.46 -4.37
N GLY A 100 -4.46 -15.35 -3.49
CA GLY A 100 -4.98 -16.67 -3.86
C GLY A 100 -4.00 -17.51 -4.67
N GLY A 101 -2.69 -17.31 -4.46
CA GLY A 101 -1.63 -17.98 -5.22
C GLY A 101 -1.41 -17.45 -6.64
N ASN A 102 -2.09 -16.36 -7.03
CA ASN A 102 -1.92 -15.69 -8.32
C ASN A 102 -1.06 -14.43 -8.16
N ILE A 103 -0.33 -14.09 -9.23
CA ILE A 103 0.50 -12.89 -9.30
C ILE A 103 -0.28 -11.82 -10.08
N GLY A 104 -0.57 -10.70 -9.46
CA GLY A 104 -1.18 -9.52 -10.07
C GLY A 104 -0.16 -8.40 -10.26
N TYR A 105 -0.26 -7.64 -11.35
CA TYR A 105 0.59 -6.49 -11.64
C TYR A 105 0.12 -5.26 -10.87
N VAL A 106 1.04 -4.61 -10.19
CA VAL A 106 0.81 -3.34 -9.48
C VAL A 106 1.34 -2.19 -10.33
N ALA A 107 0.42 -1.41 -10.88
CA ALA A 107 0.77 -0.31 -11.77
C ALA A 107 1.43 0.87 -11.04
N PRO A 108 2.53 1.44 -11.59
CA PRO A 108 3.14 2.65 -11.07
C PRO A 108 2.13 3.80 -10.92
N GLY A 109 2.14 4.48 -9.79
CA GLY A 109 1.27 5.61 -9.47
C GLY A 109 -0.20 5.28 -9.24
N LYS A 110 -0.65 4.03 -9.48
CA LYS A 110 -2.07 3.64 -9.37
C LYS A 110 -2.30 2.49 -8.41
N GLY A 111 -1.49 1.45 -8.51
CA GLY A 111 -1.67 0.24 -7.72
C GLY A 111 -1.45 0.51 -6.23
N ARG A 112 -2.12 -0.30 -5.41
CA ARG A 112 -2.05 -0.21 -3.95
C ARG A 112 -0.64 -0.52 -3.45
N THR A 113 -0.29 0.01 -2.30
CA THR A 113 0.98 -0.17 -1.58
C THR A 113 2.20 0.26 -2.40
N TRP A 114 2.59 -0.52 -3.40
CA TRP A 114 3.80 -0.25 -4.19
C TRP A 114 3.61 0.80 -5.28
N GLY A 115 2.38 1.03 -5.77
CA GLY A 115 2.11 1.99 -6.84
C GLY A 115 2.65 3.39 -6.53
N PRO A 116 2.29 4.01 -5.39
CA PRO A 116 2.79 5.32 -4.99
C PRO A 116 4.31 5.37 -4.78
N VAL A 117 4.95 4.26 -4.44
CA VAL A 117 6.41 4.19 -4.19
C VAL A 117 7.22 4.48 -5.46
N PHE A 118 6.66 4.18 -6.65
CA PHE A 118 7.32 4.52 -7.92
C PHE A 118 7.53 6.04 -8.04
N ASP A 119 6.47 6.81 -7.80
CA ASP A 119 6.55 8.28 -7.88
C ASP A 119 7.39 8.84 -6.74
N LEU A 120 7.18 8.31 -5.53
CA LEU A 120 7.87 8.76 -4.33
C LEU A 120 9.40 8.62 -4.42
N LEU A 121 9.88 7.52 -4.98
CA LEU A 121 11.32 7.23 -5.10
C LEU A 121 11.88 7.50 -6.51
N GLY A 122 11.03 7.86 -7.49
CA GLY A 122 11.43 8.03 -8.89
C GLY A 122 11.90 6.73 -9.54
N LEU A 123 11.25 5.60 -9.21
CA LEU A 123 11.63 4.29 -9.72
C LEU A 123 11.28 4.14 -11.21
N LYS A 124 12.16 3.49 -11.96
CA LYS A 124 11.93 3.18 -13.36
C LYS A 124 11.12 1.89 -13.51
N PRO A 125 9.88 1.93 -14.03
CA PRO A 125 9.10 0.72 -14.21
C PRO A 125 9.75 -0.21 -15.26
N ALA A 126 9.72 -1.52 -15.00
CA ALA A 126 10.15 -2.54 -15.96
C ALA A 126 9.12 -2.76 -17.08
N LEU A 127 7.85 -2.49 -16.76
CA LEU A 127 6.72 -2.62 -17.65
C LEU A 127 5.68 -1.55 -17.30
N GLU A 128 5.06 -1.01 -18.32
CA GLU A 128 3.86 -0.18 -18.19
C GLU A 128 2.75 -0.84 -19.02
N VAL A 129 1.58 -1.03 -18.40
CA VAL A 129 0.41 -1.65 -19.03
C VAL A 129 -0.68 -0.61 -19.20
N GLU A 130 -1.10 -0.40 -20.45
CA GLU A 130 -2.19 0.52 -20.74
C GLU A 130 -3.51 0.00 -20.14
N GLY A 131 -4.30 0.90 -19.56
CA GLY A 131 -5.57 0.55 -18.93
C GLY A 131 -5.45 -0.07 -17.54
N SER A 132 -4.24 -0.08 -16.94
CA SER A 132 -4.05 -0.53 -15.57
C SER A 132 -4.94 0.21 -14.57
N THR A 133 -5.34 -0.50 -13.52
CA THR A 133 -6.26 -0.03 -12.48
C THR A 133 -5.59 0.10 -11.11
N ASP A 134 -6.38 0.48 -10.11
CA ASP A 134 -6.03 0.47 -8.70
C ASP A 134 -6.51 -0.81 -7.99
N SER A 135 -6.63 -1.91 -8.74
CA SER A 135 -7.07 -3.20 -8.20
C SER A 135 -6.28 -3.58 -6.95
N HIS A 136 -6.99 -3.93 -5.89
CA HIS A 136 -6.40 -4.33 -4.61
C HIS A 136 -5.78 -5.75 -4.61
N THR A 137 -5.86 -6.45 -5.73
CA THR A 137 -5.20 -7.75 -5.99
C THR A 137 -4.21 -7.65 -7.13
N GLY A 138 -3.94 -6.42 -7.61
CA GLY A 138 -3.22 -6.19 -8.85
C GLY A 138 -4.06 -6.46 -10.10
N ASP A 139 -3.59 -6.02 -11.23
CA ASP A 139 -4.19 -6.31 -12.54
C ASP A 139 -3.69 -7.66 -13.07
N ASP A 140 -4.50 -8.32 -13.90
CA ASP A 140 -4.10 -9.59 -14.52
C ASP A 140 -2.86 -9.40 -15.39
N ILE A 141 -1.87 -10.24 -15.15
CA ILE A 141 -0.64 -10.30 -15.95
C ILE A 141 -0.21 -11.77 -16.15
N SER A 142 0.25 -12.09 -17.34
CA SER A 142 0.89 -13.40 -17.52
C SER A 142 2.29 -13.42 -16.94
N VAL A 143 2.67 -14.55 -16.37
CA VAL A 143 4.03 -14.74 -15.81
C VAL A 143 5.10 -14.61 -16.89
N GLU A 144 4.76 -14.99 -18.13
CA GLU A 144 5.62 -14.82 -19.30
C GLU A 144 5.86 -13.34 -19.63
N ALA A 145 4.88 -12.46 -19.44
CA ALA A 145 5.06 -11.01 -19.61
C ALA A 145 6.01 -10.44 -18.55
N ILE A 146 5.93 -10.91 -17.31
CA ILE A 146 6.91 -10.57 -16.26
C ILE A 146 8.32 -11.04 -16.68
N ALA A 147 8.43 -12.29 -17.12
CA ALA A 147 9.70 -12.85 -17.55
C ALA A 147 10.31 -12.10 -18.76
N GLN A 148 9.46 -11.69 -19.71
CA GLN A 148 9.89 -10.91 -20.89
C GLN A 148 10.33 -9.49 -20.53
N ALA A 149 9.64 -8.83 -19.58
CA ALA A 149 10.02 -7.51 -19.07
C ALA A 149 11.37 -7.55 -18.31
N ASN A 150 11.72 -8.71 -17.77
CA ASN A 150 12.99 -9.00 -17.12
C ASN A 150 13.42 -7.91 -16.10
N PRO A 151 12.61 -7.60 -15.08
CA PRO A 151 12.91 -6.57 -14.11
C PRO A 151 14.21 -6.84 -13.35
N ALA A 152 14.95 -5.77 -13.03
CA ALA A 152 16.13 -5.85 -12.18
C ALA A 152 15.75 -6.05 -10.70
N TRP A 153 14.58 -5.54 -10.29
CA TRP A 153 14.00 -5.69 -8.96
C TRP A 153 12.51 -6.07 -9.06
N ILE A 154 12.06 -6.90 -8.15
CA ILE A 154 10.62 -7.18 -7.96
C ILE A 154 10.24 -6.84 -6.53
N PHE A 155 9.22 -6.00 -6.37
CA PHE A 155 8.60 -5.66 -5.10
C PHE A 155 7.30 -6.44 -4.97
N VAL A 156 7.15 -7.19 -3.89
CA VAL A 156 6.05 -8.14 -3.69
C VAL A 156 5.24 -7.74 -2.46
N LEU A 157 3.93 -7.67 -2.62
CA LEU A 157 2.98 -7.63 -1.51
C LEU A 157 2.31 -9.00 -1.39
N ASP A 158 2.40 -9.63 -0.21
CA ASP A 158 1.65 -10.84 0.11
C ASP A 158 0.32 -10.44 0.77
N ARG A 159 -0.73 -10.32 -0.04
CA ARG A 159 -2.05 -9.98 0.48
C ARG A 159 -2.59 -11.06 1.40
N ASP A 160 -2.39 -12.31 1.05
CA ASP A 160 -2.96 -13.44 1.78
C ASP A 160 -2.32 -13.60 3.16
N ALA A 161 -1.05 -13.25 3.32
CA ALA A 161 -0.38 -13.23 4.62
C ALA A 161 -1.08 -12.30 5.63
N ALA A 162 -1.65 -11.19 5.15
CA ALA A 162 -2.34 -10.22 6.00
C ALA A 162 -3.78 -10.61 6.36
N ILE A 163 -4.47 -11.39 5.53
CA ILE A 163 -5.91 -11.64 5.68
C ILE A 163 -6.26 -13.09 6.07
N THR A 164 -5.35 -14.04 5.84
CA THR A 164 -5.59 -15.45 6.14
C THR A 164 -5.22 -15.75 7.59
N LYS A 165 -6.23 -16.11 8.39
CA LYS A 165 -6.06 -16.31 9.84
C LYS A 165 -5.54 -17.70 10.24
N ASP A 166 -5.76 -18.69 9.39
CA ASP A 166 -5.44 -20.10 9.66
C ASP A 166 -4.11 -20.56 9.03
N GLY A 167 -3.41 -19.66 8.33
CA GLY A 167 -2.14 -19.97 7.68
C GLY A 167 -2.26 -20.94 6.51
N SER A 168 -3.46 -21.09 5.92
CA SER A 168 -3.70 -21.99 4.78
C SER A 168 -3.24 -21.43 3.43
N ASN A 169 -2.77 -20.17 3.39
CA ASN A 169 -2.26 -19.55 2.17
C ASN A 169 -0.89 -20.09 1.76
N THR A 170 -0.64 -20.09 0.46
CA THR A 170 0.71 -20.28 -0.06
C THR A 170 1.47 -18.97 0.05
N PRO A 171 2.60 -18.90 0.76
CA PRO A 171 3.37 -17.65 0.90
C PRO A 171 3.78 -17.09 -0.47
N ALA A 172 3.75 -15.78 -0.62
CA ALA A 172 4.17 -15.10 -1.86
C ALA A 172 5.60 -15.48 -2.27
N GLU A 173 6.49 -15.68 -1.30
CA GLU A 173 7.86 -16.15 -1.55
C GLU A 173 7.88 -17.49 -2.29
N THR A 174 7.01 -18.44 -1.91
CA THR A 174 6.87 -19.73 -2.60
C THR A 174 6.31 -19.52 -4.00
N VAL A 175 5.25 -18.70 -4.16
CA VAL A 175 4.63 -18.43 -5.46
C VAL A 175 5.63 -17.84 -6.45
N ILE A 176 6.47 -16.91 -6.02
CA ILE A 176 7.47 -16.25 -6.87
C ILE A 176 8.67 -17.17 -7.12
N ASN A 177 9.25 -17.75 -6.07
CA ASN A 177 10.52 -18.50 -6.19
C ASN A 177 10.35 -19.86 -6.85
N ASP A 178 9.22 -20.53 -6.72
CA ASP A 178 8.97 -21.84 -7.31
C ASP A 178 8.40 -21.75 -8.73
N ASN A 179 8.12 -20.53 -9.22
CA ASN A 179 7.58 -20.34 -10.56
C ASN A 179 8.66 -20.56 -11.64
N ALA A 180 8.50 -21.61 -12.43
CA ALA A 180 9.49 -22.00 -13.44
C ALA A 180 9.76 -20.92 -14.51
N ALA A 181 8.75 -20.11 -14.87
CA ALA A 181 8.89 -19.04 -15.86
C ALA A 181 9.73 -17.86 -15.35
N LEU A 182 9.79 -17.66 -14.03
CA LEU A 182 10.52 -16.56 -13.40
C LEU A 182 11.98 -16.89 -13.07
N GLN A 183 12.39 -18.15 -13.17
CA GLN A 183 13.74 -18.59 -12.75
C GLN A 183 14.89 -17.85 -13.45
N ASN A 184 14.67 -17.39 -14.67
CA ASN A 184 15.69 -16.67 -15.44
C ASN A 184 15.56 -15.14 -15.39
N VAL A 185 14.61 -14.62 -14.61
CA VAL A 185 14.43 -13.17 -14.42
C VAL A 185 15.59 -12.61 -13.60
N ALA A 186 16.13 -11.47 -14.04
CA ALA A 186 17.29 -10.84 -13.39
C ALA A 186 17.10 -10.62 -11.89
N ALA A 187 15.92 -10.20 -11.47
CA ALA A 187 15.59 -10.00 -10.05
C ALA A 187 15.76 -11.27 -9.22
N LEU A 188 15.30 -12.44 -9.71
CA LEU A 188 15.46 -13.71 -9.00
C LEU A 188 16.91 -14.17 -9.00
N GLN A 189 17.59 -14.09 -10.14
CA GLN A 189 18.99 -14.49 -10.29
C GLN A 189 19.93 -13.72 -9.35
N ASN A 190 19.65 -12.43 -9.15
CA ASN A 190 20.44 -11.55 -8.30
C ASN A 190 19.93 -11.45 -6.85
N LYS A 191 18.84 -12.14 -6.50
CA LYS A 191 18.16 -12.05 -5.19
C LYS A 191 17.65 -10.64 -4.89
N HIS A 192 17.17 -9.95 -5.88
CA HIS A 192 16.58 -8.61 -5.81
C HIS A 192 15.05 -8.69 -5.78
N VAL A 193 14.51 -9.57 -4.93
CA VAL A 193 13.08 -9.66 -4.65
C VAL A 193 12.85 -9.15 -3.23
N VAL A 194 12.05 -8.12 -3.10
CA VAL A 194 11.72 -7.47 -1.82
C VAL A 194 10.28 -7.80 -1.47
N TYR A 195 10.09 -8.40 -0.32
CA TYR A 195 8.76 -8.71 0.21
C TYR A 195 8.38 -7.67 1.26
N ALA A 196 7.18 -7.09 1.12
CA ALA A 196 6.62 -6.24 2.16
C ALA A 196 6.37 -7.05 3.44
N PRO A 197 6.40 -6.42 4.62
CA PRO A 197 5.96 -7.07 5.85
C PRO A 197 4.57 -7.70 5.70
N ASN A 198 4.35 -8.85 6.35
CA ASN A 198 3.14 -9.66 6.15
C ASN A 198 1.82 -8.94 6.48
N ASP A 199 1.84 -7.94 7.33
CA ASP A 199 0.67 -7.15 7.73
C ASP A 199 0.45 -5.90 6.88
N THR A 200 1.33 -5.60 5.94
CA THR A 200 1.30 -4.37 5.12
C THR A 200 -0.07 -4.13 4.49
N TYR A 201 -0.68 -5.14 3.88
CA TYR A 201 -1.97 -4.99 3.20
C TYR A 201 -3.09 -4.45 4.10
N THR A 202 -3.06 -4.74 5.39
CA THR A 202 -4.06 -4.28 6.37
C THR A 202 -3.58 -3.13 7.24
N ASN A 203 -2.31 -2.74 7.14
CA ASN A 203 -1.66 -1.77 8.01
C ASN A 203 -0.86 -0.73 7.23
N GLU A 204 -1.41 -0.28 6.10
CA GLU A 204 -0.82 0.79 5.30
C GLU A 204 -0.84 2.11 6.08
N SER A 205 0.32 2.65 6.37
CA SER A 205 0.50 3.89 7.14
C SER A 205 1.89 4.46 6.93
N ILE A 206 2.17 5.63 7.49
CA ILE A 206 3.50 6.25 7.47
C ILE A 206 4.61 5.34 8.07
N ILE A 207 4.23 4.38 8.94
CA ILE A 207 5.18 3.44 9.55
C ILE A 207 5.52 2.30 8.59
N THR A 208 4.60 1.97 7.68
CA THR A 208 4.75 0.87 6.73
C THR A 208 5.64 1.26 5.55
N TYR A 209 5.48 2.49 5.07
CA TYR A 209 6.25 3.06 3.97
C TYR A 209 7.58 3.63 4.45
#